data_b99c3f1b6335990ba7d3e8dfe92c5c4a
#
_entry.id   b99c3f1b6335990ba7d3e8dfe92c5c4a
#
_cell.length_a   1.000
_cell.length_b   1.000
_cell.length_c   1.000
_cell.angle_alpha   90.00
_cell.angle_beta   90.00
_cell.angle_gamma   90.00
#
_symmetry.space_group_name_H-M   'P 1'
#
loop_
_entity.id
_entity.type
_entity.pdbx_description
1 polymer ?
#
loop_
_entity_poly.entity_id
_entity_poly.type
_entity_poly.pdbx_seq_one_letter_code
_entity_poly.pdbx_strand_id
1 'polypeptide(L)'
;RDLQTLGCMALRAFGVKDVEALVGLGHVGCDEAAALRREREELARLRFGLHIVANRPEERLRFDYQKTLAERLGFADDLESLGVEKMMQRFYRSAALIRRISDRLLQRFEEQFDGEATPESLGGGFSLRRGYLAADSDSWPGDDVLQVFALFVHWAAHREVRGLHSLTARALAEVLREFPAYDVADATARELFMALLRGTRAVETLNRMARLGVLGQWIPAFASVSGRMQFDLFHVYTVDQHTLMVLRNIALFAAGRADERFSIAHEVWPRLRKPELLLLAGLFHDIAKGRGGDHSELGAVDTRAFCLAHRLSEGDTELVTWLVEQHLRMSVTAQKQDISDPEVIHRFATLVGTRERLDYLYLLTCADIAGTSPKLWNAWKDRLLADLYFAARRALREGVEHPPPREERLREARESARALMQAQGHDDATIDRQFAGMPDENFLRFRPEQLAWQAASLIEVEIAQTLVKARR
;
A
#
# COMPACT_ATOMS: atom_id res chain seq x y z
N ARG A 1 -21.69 18.52 -2.62
CA ARG A 1 -21.45 19.44 -1.49
C ARG A 1 -20.33 20.42 -1.83
N ASP A 2 -19.13 19.95 -2.24
CA ASP A 2 -17.99 20.83 -2.56
C ASP A 2 -18.32 21.84 -3.65
N LEU A 3 -18.98 21.41 -4.75
CA LEU A 3 -19.46 22.31 -5.81
C LEU A 3 -20.46 23.37 -5.33
N GLN A 4 -21.34 23.02 -4.40
CA GLN A 4 -22.27 23.97 -3.79
C GLN A 4 -21.54 24.98 -2.90
N THR A 5 -20.58 24.50 -2.11
CA THR A 5 -19.72 25.37 -1.29
C THR A 5 -18.97 26.37 -2.18
N LEU A 6 -18.36 25.89 -3.28
CA LEU A 6 -17.70 26.76 -4.25
C LEU A 6 -18.63 27.83 -4.83
N GLY A 7 -19.85 27.44 -5.23
CA GLY A 7 -20.84 28.40 -5.75
C GLY A 7 -21.23 29.47 -4.71
N CYS A 8 -21.44 29.07 -3.45
CA CYS A 8 -21.72 30.00 -2.35
C CYS A 8 -20.53 30.93 -2.08
N MET A 9 -19.33 30.43 -2.10
CA MET A 9 -18.10 31.20 -1.88
C MET A 9 -17.85 32.16 -3.05
N ALA A 10 -18.01 31.72 -4.30
CA ALA A 10 -17.90 32.58 -5.50
C ALA A 10 -18.91 33.73 -5.49
N LEU A 11 -20.16 33.43 -5.11
CA LEU A 11 -21.18 34.47 -4.97
C LEU A 11 -20.83 35.47 -3.86
N ARG A 12 -20.35 34.98 -2.72
CA ARG A 12 -20.02 35.84 -1.57
C ARG A 12 -18.77 36.67 -1.79
N ALA A 13 -17.72 36.08 -2.40
CA ALA A 13 -16.43 36.71 -2.58
C ALA A 13 -16.39 37.66 -3.78
N PHE A 14 -17.07 37.29 -4.90
CA PHE A 14 -16.92 37.96 -6.18
C PHE A 14 -18.25 38.41 -6.79
N GLY A 15 -19.38 38.12 -6.13
CA GLY A 15 -20.70 38.47 -6.68
C GLY A 15 -21.13 37.64 -7.91
N VAL A 16 -20.43 36.56 -8.23
CA VAL A 16 -20.68 35.73 -9.41
C VAL A 16 -21.47 34.48 -9.06
N LYS A 17 -22.39 34.07 -9.95
CA LYS A 17 -23.35 32.99 -9.71
C LYS A 17 -22.92 31.65 -10.30
N ASP A 18 -21.97 31.64 -11.21
CA ASP A 18 -21.53 30.46 -11.93
C ASP A 18 -19.98 30.38 -12.01
N VAL A 19 -19.49 29.19 -12.37
CA VAL A 19 -18.06 28.92 -12.48
C VAL A 19 -17.44 29.58 -13.70
N GLU A 20 -18.25 29.83 -14.74
CA GLU A 20 -17.84 30.49 -15.98
C GLU A 20 -17.43 31.94 -15.72
N ALA A 21 -18.14 32.63 -14.84
CA ALA A 21 -17.77 33.98 -14.43
C ALA A 21 -16.43 34.04 -13.69
N LEU A 22 -16.04 32.98 -12.97
CA LEU A 22 -14.72 32.86 -12.35
C LEU A 22 -13.59 32.77 -13.39
N VAL A 23 -13.87 32.27 -14.59
CA VAL A 23 -12.92 32.28 -15.71
C VAL A 23 -12.57 33.69 -16.11
N GLY A 24 -13.60 34.55 -16.29
CA GLY A 24 -13.43 35.95 -16.64
C GLY A 24 -12.63 36.74 -15.58
N LEU A 25 -12.70 36.33 -14.32
CA LEU A 25 -11.93 36.90 -13.21
C LEU A 25 -10.53 36.28 -13.05
N GLY A 26 -10.15 35.31 -13.90
CA GLY A 26 -8.83 34.66 -13.85
C GLY A 26 -8.61 33.66 -12.68
N HIS A 27 -9.70 33.25 -12.00
CA HIS A 27 -9.60 32.32 -10.88
C HIS A 27 -9.61 30.85 -11.32
N VAL A 28 -10.23 30.55 -12.44
CA VAL A 28 -10.39 29.22 -13.04
C VAL A 28 -9.95 29.25 -14.49
N GLY A 29 -9.27 28.21 -14.97
CA GLY A 29 -9.04 28.05 -16.41
C GLY A 29 -10.31 27.62 -17.16
N CYS A 30 -10.39 27.93 -18.46
CA CYS A 30 -11.55 27.52 -19.28
C CYS A 30 -11.78 26.00 -19.23
N ASP A 31 -10.69 25.22 -19.25
CA ASP A 31 -10.77 23.76 -19.24
C ASP A 31 -11.18 23.22 -17.86
N GLU A 32 -10.75 23.87 -16.78
CA GLU A 32 -11.19 23.51 -15.44
C GLU A 32 -12.68 23.80 -15.25
N ALA A 33 -13.18 24.92 -15.76
CA ALA A 33 -14.61 25.25 -15.77
C ALA A 33 -15.41 24.21 -16.57
N ALA A 34 -14.91 23.83 -17.75
CA ALA A 34 -15.51 22.77 -18.57
C ALA A 34 -15.48 21.40 -17.85
N ALA A 35 -14.37 21.07 -17.18
CA ALA A 35 -14.25 19.86 -16.39
C ALA A 35 -15.23 19.86 -15.19
N LEU A 36 -15.31 20.94 -14.43
CA LEU A 36 -16.26 21.07 -13.31
C LEU A 36 -17.71 20.92 -13.76
N ARG A 37 -18.07 21.47 -14.93
CA ARG A 37 -19.42 21.33 -15.51
C ARG A 37 -19.70 19.87 -15.84
N ARG A 38 -18.82 19.22 -16.58
CA ARG A 38 -18.95 17.81 -16.98
C ARG A 38 -19.08 16.89 -15.75
N GLU A 39 -18.20 17.06 -14.76
CA GLU A 39 -18.24 16.23 -13.56
C GLU A 39 -19.48 16.53 -12.68
N ARG A 40 -19.99 17.75 -12.69
CA ARG A 40 -21.26 18.09 -12.05
C ARG A 40 -22.44 17.35 -12.68
N GLU A 41 -22.50 17.29 -14.00
CA GLU A 41 -23.53 16.56 -14.75
C GLU A 41 -23.44 15.06 -14.48
N GLU A 42 -22.26 14.48 -14.49
CA GLU A 42 -22.04 13.08 -14.16
C GLU A 42 -22.49 12.72 -12.74
N LEU A 43 -22.12 13.53 -11.75
CA LEU A 43 -22.57 13.32 -10.37
C LEU A 43 -24.08 13.51 -10.20
N ALA A 44 -24.69 14.46 -10.95
CA ALA A 44 -26.13 14.65 -10.93
C ALA A 44 -26.87 13.44 -11.54
N ARG A 45 -26.34 12.90 -12.65
CA ARG A 45 -26.86 11.69 -13.29
C ARG A 45 -26.80 10.48 -12.35
N LEU A 46 -25.65 10.29 -11.67
CA LEU A 46 -25.46 9.20 -10.71
C LEU A 46 -26.40 9.35 -9.52
N ARG A 47 -26.54 10.56 -8.95
CA ARG A 47 -27.43 10.87 -7.84
C ARG A 47 -28.90 10.62 -8.21
N PHE A 48 -29.33 11.07 -9.37
CA PHE A 48 -30.69 10.84 -9.86
C PHE A 48 -30.97 9.34 -10.05
N GLY A 49 -30.04 8.62 -10.67
CA GLY A 49 -30.13 7.16 -10.78
C GLY A 49 -30.22 6.46 -9.42
N LEU A 50 -29.46 6.94 -8.43
CA LEU A 50 -29.51 6.39 -7.06
C LEU A 50 -30.89 6.63 -6.43
N HIS A 51 -31.51 7.80 -6.60
CA HIS A 51 -32.85 8.08 -6.09
C HIS A 51 -33.90 7.14 -6.70
N ILE A 52 -33.75 6.81 -8.00
CA ILE A 52 -34.65 5.85 -8.68
C ILE A 52 -34.45 4.43 -8.11
N VAL A 53 -33.21 3.98 -7.96
CA VAL A 53 -32.89 2.64 -7.43
C VAL A 53 -33.35 2.49 -5.98
N ALA A 54 -33.16 3.52 -5.15
CA ALA A 54 -33.55 3.52 -3.75
C ALA A 54 -35.05 3.79 -3.55
N ASN A 55 -35.79 4.21 -4.60
CA ASN A 55 -37.18 4.65 -4.56
C ASN A 55 -37.45 5.74 -3.48
N ARG A 56 -36.47 6.61 -3.23
CA ARG A 56 -36.51 7.73 -2.28
C ARG A 56 -35.33 8.64 -2.50
N PRO A 57 -35.32 9.87 -1.97
CA PRO A 57 -34.11 10.68 -1.86
C PRO A 57 -33.06 9.94 -1.02
N GLU A 58 -32.00 9.49 -1.67
CA GLU A 58 -30.88 8.78 -1.02
C GLU A 58 -29.56 9.43 -1.42
N GLU A 59 -28.76 9.80 -0.42
CA GLU A 59 -27.49 10.52 -0.63
C GLU A 59 -26.27 9.60 -0.37
N ARG A 60 -26.50 8.36 0.07
CA ARG A 60 -25.45 7.40 0.35
C ARG A 60 -25.43 6.31 -0.71
N LEU A 61 -24.33 6.24 -1.45
CA LEU A 61 -24.09 5.20 -2.45
C LEU A 61 -23.69 3.89 -1.73
N ARG A 62 -24.69 3.25 -1.08
CA ARG A 62 -24.49 2.00 -0.35
C ARG A 62 -24.18 0.85 -1.30
N PHE A 63 -23.42 -0.12 -0.80
CA PHE A 63 -23.00 -1.30 -1.54
C PHE A 63 -24.18 -2.01 -2.26
N ASP A 64 -25.31 -2.16 -1.58
CA ASP A 64 -26.52 -2.83 -2.10
C ASP A 64 -27.11 -2.14 -3.34
N TYR A 65 -26.92 -0.84 -3.51
CA TYR A 65 -27.43 -0.09 -4.66
C TYR A 65 -26.45 -0.04 -5.84
N GLN A 66 -25.16 -0.26 -5.60
CA GLN A 66 -24.11 0.03 -6.58
C GLN A 66 -24.27 -0.83 -7.85
N LYS A 67 -24.53 -2.12 -7.72
CA LYS A 67 -24.66 -3.04 -8.88
C LYS A 67 -25.85 -2.65 -9.74
N THR A 68 -27.05 -2.55 -9.15
CA THR A 68 -28.27 -2.16 -9.89
C THR A 68 -28.15 -0.77 -10.52
N LEU A 69 -27.47 0.16 -9.83
CA LEU A 69 -27.23 1.49 -10.37
C LEU A 69 -26.28 1.46 -11.57
N ALA A 70 -25.20 0.65 -11.51
CA ALA A 70 -24.27 0.48 -12.62
C ALA A 70 -24.97 -0.06 -13.87
N GLU A 71 -25.77 -1.11 -13.72
CA GLU A 71 -26.58 -1.70 -14.80
C GLU A 71 -27.52 -0.66 -15.43
N ARG A 72 -28.23 0.14 -14.61
CA ARG A 72 -29.14 1.19 -15.09
C ARG A 72 -28.43 2.35 -15.81
N LEU A 73 -27.20 2.65 -15.41
CA LEU A 73 -26.39 3.69 -16.04
C LEU A 73 -25.63 3.18 -17.28
N GLY A 74 -25.79 1.91 -17.65
CA GLY A 74 -25.21 1.30 -18.84
C GLY A 74 -23.76 0.83 -18.68
N PHE A 75 -23.30 0.62 -17.45
CA PHE A 75 -21.99 0.03 -17.19
C PHE A 75 -22.12 -1.50 -17.25
N ALA A 76 -21.47 -2.12 -18.24
CA ALA A 76 -21.48 -3.58 -18.43
C ALA A 76 -20.17 -4.21 -17.95
N ASP A 77 -20.29 -5.45 -17.49
CA ASP A 77 -19.12 -6.29 -17.18
C ASP A 77 -18.36 -6.61 -18.47
N ASP A 78 -17.03 -6.75 -18.35
CA ASP A 78 -16.17 -7.30 -19.38
C ASP A 78 -15.19 -8.32 -18.78
N LEU A 79 -14.20 -8.76 -19.57
CA LEU A 79 -13.20 -9.75 -19.14
C LEU A 79 -12.29 -9.28 -18.01
N GLU A 80 -12.17 -7.96 -17.81
CA GLU A 80 -11.21 -7.35 -16.90
C GLU A 80 -11.87 -6.74 -15.66
N SER A 81 -13.16 -6.35 -15.74
CA SER A 81 -13.81 -5.52 -14.73
C SER A 81 -15.31 -5.69 -14.70
N LEU A 82 -15.87 -5.67 -13.50
CA LEU A 82 -17.32 -5.57 -13.32
C LEU A 82 -17.81 -4.15 -13.68
N GLY A 83 -19.02 -4.05 -14.24
CA GLY A 83 -19.65 -2.78 -14.56
C GLY A 83 -19.76 -1.86 -13.32
N VAL A 84 -20.01 -2.43 -12.15
CA VAL A 84 -20.05 -1.69 -10.89
C VAL A 84 -18.68 -1.10 -10.55
N GLU A 85 -17.59 -1.79 -10.80
CA GLU A 85 -16.23 -1.27 -10.57
C GLU A 85 -15.91 -0.10 -11.50
N LYS A 86 -16.29 -0.21 -12.78
CA LYS A 86 -16.15 0.88 -13.77
C LYS A 86 -16.94 2.13 -13.36
N MET A 87 -18.19 1.96 -12.94
CA MET A 87 -19.03 3.05 -12.45
C MET A 87 -18.39 3.73 -11.23
N MET A 88 -17.93 2.93 -10.26
CA MET A 88 -17.32 3.44 -9.04
C MET A 88 -15.98 4.12 -9.32
N GLN A 89 -15.18 3.60 -10.24
CA GLN A 89 -13.94 4.25 -10.67
C GLN A 89 -14.23 5.63 -11.29
N ARG A 90 -15.23 5.71 -12.15
CA ARG A 90 -15.68 6.99 -12.72
C ARG A 90 -16.11 7.96 -11.62
N PHE A 91 -16.90 7.51 -10.67
CA PHE A 91 -17.33 8.30 -9.51
C PHE A 91 -16.14 8.83 -8.69
N TYR A 92 -15.20 7.97 -8.31
CA TYR A 92 -14.04 8.39 -7.50
C TYR A 92 -13.12 9.35 -8.25
N ARG A 93 -12.90 9.16 -9.55
CA ARG A 93 -12.15 10.10 -10.40
C ARG A 93 -12.83 11.45 -10.48
N SER A 94 -14.14 11.48 -10.69
CA SER A 94 -14.92 12.72 -10.68
C SER A 94 -14.83 13.44 -9.35
N ALA A 95 -14.99 12.72 -8.25
CA ALA A 95 -14.89 13.28 -6.90
C ALA A 95 -13.49 13.84 -6.60
N ALA A 96 -12.43 13.12 -6.99
CA ALA A 96 -11.04 13.55 -6.80
C ALA A 96 -10.73 14.82 -7.61
N LEU A 97 -11.18 14.90 -8.86
CA LEU A 97 -11.00 16.08 -9.71
C LEU A 97 -11.71 17.31 -9.14
N ILE A 98 -12.98 17.15 -8.78
CA ILE A 98 -13.77 18.24 -8.18
C ILE A 98 -13.08 18.72 -6.90
N ARG A 99 -12.67 17.79 -6.03
CA ARG A 99 -12.02 18.14 -4.79
C ARG A 99 -10.71 18.91 -5.00
N ARG A 100 -9.86 18.47 -5.92
CA ARG A 100 -8.60 19.15 -6.24
C ARG A 100 -8.81 20.59 -6.71
N ILE A 101 -9.78 20.81 -7.61
CA ILE A 101 -10.11 22.16 -8.09
C ILE A 101 -10.74 22.98 -6.97
N SER A 102 -11.62 22.39 -6.16
CA SER A 102 -12.28 23.04 -5.03
C SER A 102 -11.29 23.50 -3.96
N ASP A 103 -10.38 22.62 -3.55
CA ASP A 103 -9.35 22.93 -2.53
C ASP A 103 -8.50 24.13 -2.99
N ARG A 104 -8.10 24.16 -4.27
CA ARG A 104 -7.34 25.26 -4.85
C ARG A 104 -8.12 26.57 -4.92
N LEU A 105 -9.39 26.53 -5.30
CA LEU A 105 -10.23 27.72 -5.36
C LEU A 105 -10.53 28.29 -3.97
N LEU A 106 -10.80 27.42 -2.98
CA LEU A 106 -10.96 27.85 -1.60
C LEU A 106 -9.69 28.53 -1.08
N GLN A 107 -8.52 27.95 -1.37
CA GLN A 107 -7.23 28.56 -1.07
C GLN A 107 -7.08 29.95 -1.72
N ARG A 108 -7.47 30.08 -3.00
CA ARG A 108 -7.44 31.38 -3.71
C ARG A 108 -8.35 32.42 -3.08
N PHE A 109 -9.52 32.01 -2.59
CA PHE A 109 -10.43 32.90 -1.90
C PHE A 109 -9.85 33.37 -0.56
N GLU A 110 -9.26 32.47 0.23
CA GLU A 110 -8.57 32.81 1.47
C GLU A 110 -7.42 33.81 1.23
N GLU A 111 -6.57 33.56 0.22
CA GLU A 111 -5.46 34.45 -0.15
C GLU A 111 -5.93 35.87 -0.48
N GLN A 112 -7.09 36.00 -1.16
CA GLN A 112 -7.64 37.32 -1.49
C GLN A 112 -8.23 38.06 -0.30
N PHE A 113 -8.90 37.35 0.61
CA PHE A 113 -9.43 37.96 1.84
C PHE A 113 -8.33 38.41 2.78
N ASP A 114 -7.27 37.63 2.87
CA ASP A 114 -6.16 37.91 3.76
C ASP A 114 -5.21 38.99 3.24
N GLY A 115 -5.31 39.37 1.96
CA GLY A 115 -4.44 40.32 1.28
C GLY A 115 -3.04 39.75 0.94
N GLU A 116 -2.20 40.58 0.35
CA GLU A 116 -0.84 40.18 -0.05
C GLU A 116 0.03 39.91 1.18
N ALA A 117 0.73 38.77 1.14
CA ALA A 117 1.74 38.41 2.15
C ALA A 117 3.14 38.79 1.66
N THR A 118 3.98 39.29 2.55
CA THR A 118 5.41 39.47 2.26
C THR A 118 6.04 38.11 1.98
N PRO A 119 6.64 37.89 0.80
CA PRO A 119 7.29 36.64 0.48
C PRO A 119 8.54 36.44 1.33
N GLU A 120 8.69 35.25 1.91
CA GLU A 120 9.94 34.83 2.55
C GLU A 120 10.66 33.89 1.57
N SER A 121 11.85 34.29 1.08
CA SER A 121 12.59 33.53 0.08
C SER A 121 13.06 32.18 0.65
N LEU A 122 12.80 31.11 -0.07
CA LEU A 122 13.32 29.76 0.22
C LEU A 122 14.49 29.38 -0.71
N GLY A 123 14.85 30.28 -1.63
CA GLY A 123 15.83 30.01 -2.69
C GLY A 123 15.27 29.18 -3.84
N GLY A 124 16.08 29.00 -4.90
CA GLY A 124 15.71 28.15 -6.03
C GLY A 124 14.48 28.60 -6.84
N GLY A 125 14.08 29.89 -6.72
CA GLY A 125 12.90 30.41 -7.39
C GLY A 125 11.57 30.18 -6.65
N PHE A 126 11.66 29.90 -5.33
CA PHE A 126 10.50 29.66 -4.48
C PHE A 126 10.50 30.55 -3.23
N SER A 127 9.31 30.91 -2.78
CA SER A 127 9.08 31.65 -1.55
C SER A 127 7.94 31.03 -0.72
N LEU A 128 7.97 31.32 0.59
CA LEU A 128 6.87 31.02 1.49
C LEU A 128 5.97 32.23 1.63
N ARG A 129 4.67 32.08 1.34
CA ARG A 129 3.65 33.08 1.51
C ARG A 129 2.57 32.56 2.47
N ARG A 130 2.54 33.08 3.69
CA ARG A 130 1.61 32.61 4.77
C ARG A 130 1.60 31.09 5.01
N GLY A 131 2.76 30.45 4.85
CA GLY A 131 2.89 28.99 5.00
C GLY A 131 2.57 28.19 3.73
N TYR A 132 2.37 28.85 2.58
CA TYR A 132 2.17 28.20 1.29
C TYR A 132 3.37 28.43 0.38
N LEU A 133 3.81 27.37 -0.28
CA LEU A 133 4.93 27.40 -1.22
C LEU A 133 4.48 28.04 -2.53
N ALA A 134 5.12 29.14 -2.89
CA ALA A 134 4.87 29.89 -4.12
C ALA A 134 6.10 29.87 -5.02
N ALA A 135 5.91 29.70 -6.33
CA ALA A 135 6.90 30.00 -7.32
C ALA A 135 7.02 31.53 -7.45
N ASP A 136 8.26 32.05 -7.57
CA ASP A 136 8.53 33.47 -7.63
C ASP A 136 8.29 34.06 -9.03
N SER A 137 8.35 33.23 -10.07
CA SER A 137 8.09 33.61 -11.46
C SER A 137 6.67 33.31 -11.85
N ASP A 138 6.02 34.28 -12.48
CA ASP A 138 4.67 34.09 -13.05
C ASP A 138 4.66 33.13 -14.25
N SER A 139 5.82 32.90 -14.87
CA SER A 139 5.99 31.92 -15.98
C SER A 139 6.41 30.54 -15.52
N TRP A 140 6.49 30.28 -14.19
CA TRP A 140 6.80 28.97 -13.65
C TRP A 140 5.72 27.93 -14.05
N PRO A 141 6.10 26.70 -14.39
CA PRO A 141 7.47 26.14 -14.50
C PRO A 141 8.10 26.35 -15.89
N GLY A 142 7.44 27.06 -16.83
CA GLY A 142 7.85 27.14 -18.22
C GLY A 142 7.79 25.77 -18.88
N ASP A 143 8.72 25.51 -19.82
CA ASP A 143 8.85 24.22 -20.50
C ASP A 143 9.79 23.23 -19.74
N ASP A 144 10.21 23.60 -18.52
CA ASP A 144 11.17 22.82 -17.73
C ASP A 144 10.48 21.88 -16.73
N VAL A 145 10.37 20.61 -17.10
CA VAL A 145 9.83 19.51 -16.25
C VAL A 145 10.58 19.41 -14.92
N LEU A 146 11.88 19.74 -14.87
CA LEU A 146 12.69 19.66 -13.66
C LEU A 146 12.19 20.63 -12.58
N GLN A 147 11.61 21.76 -12.96
CA GLN A 147 11.01 22.72 -12.02
C GLN A 147 9.85 22.11 -11.22
N VAL A 148 9.12 21.16 -11.79
CA VAL A 148 8.07 20.45 -11.06
C VAL A 148 8.68 19.56 -9.98
N PHE A 149 9.77 18.85 -10.25
CA PHE A 149 10.46 18.08 -9.23
C PHE A 149 11.14 18.97 -8.20
N ALA A 150 11.74 20.10 -8.63
CA ALA A 150 12.32 21.08 -7.71
C ALA A 150 11.30 21.63 -6.70
N LEU A 151 10.05 21.87 -7.14
CA LEU A 151 8.94 22.24 -6.23
C LEU A 151 8.78 21.21 -5.09
N PHE A 152 8.77 19.92 -5.41
CA PHE A 152 8.64 18.88 -4.39
C PHE A 152 9.89 18.72 -3.52
N VAL A 153 11.08 18.96 -4.04
CA VAL A 153 12.32 19.00 -3.26
C VAL A 153 12.25 20.12 -2.22
N HIS A 154 11.89 21.35 -2.63
CA HIS A 154 11.69 22.46 -1.69
C HIS A 154 10.59 22.17 -0.68
N TRP A 155 9.46 21.61 -1.11
CA TRP A 155 8.39 21.25 -0.18
C TRP A 155 8.80 20.16 0.81
N ALA A 156 9.62 19.21 0.39
CA ALA A 156 10.14 18.18 1.28
C ALA A 156 11.16 18.75 2.29
N ALA A 157 11.94 19.73 1.90
CA ALA A 157 12.95 20.37 2.77
C ALA A 157 12.32 21.22 3.87
N HIS A 158 11.18 21.86 3.61
CA HIS A 158 10.55 22.86 4.49
C HIS A 158 9.32 22.29 5.19
N ARG A 159 9.42 22.03 6.51
CA ARG A 159 8.32 21.44 7.32
C ARG A 159 7.16 22.41 7.56
N GLU A 160 7.45 23.71 7.56
CA GLU A 160 6.51 24.81 7.73
C GLU A 160 5.53 24.96 6.57
N VAL A 161 5.85 24.40 5.38
CA VAL A 161 5.00 24.47 4.19
C VAL A 161 3.76 23.62 4.36
N ARG A 162 2.60 24.27 4.42
CA ARG A 162 1.27 23.64 4.57
C ARG A 162 0.68 23.12 3.27
N GLY A 163 0.99 23.81 2.16
CA GLY A 163 0.44 23.53 0.84
C GLY A 163 1.08 24.39 -0.24
N LEU A 164 0.52 24.36 -1.44
CA LEU A 164 0.93 25.24 -2.54
C LEU A 164 0.09 26.51 -2.54
N HIS A 165 0.71 27.64 -2.82
CA HIS A 165 0.01 28.87 -3.16
C HIS A 165 -0.90 28.63 -4.39
N SER A 166 -2.09 29.21 -4.42
CA SER A 166 -3.11 28.91 -5.42
C SER A 166 -2.66 29.11 -6.87
N LEU A 167 -1.87 30.15 -7.15
CA LEU A 167 -1.31 30.41 -8.48
C LEU A 167 -0.30 29.33 -8.89
N THR A 168 0.60 28.93 -7.99
CA THR A 168 1.54 27.84 -8.24
C THR A 168 0.83 26.51 -8.45
N ALA A 169 -0.20 26.21 -7.65
CA ALA A 169 -1.03 25.03 -7.83
C ALA A 169 -1.79 25.03 -9.18
N ARG A 170 -2.20 26.21 -9.65
CA ARG A 170 -2.83 26.37 -10.97
C ARG A 170 -1.83 26.10 -12.08
N ALA A 171 -0.66 26.77 -12.04
CA ALA A 171 0.40 26.57 -13.02
C ALA A 171 0.85 25.10 -13.09
N LEU A 172 0.96 24.41 -11.93
CA LEU A 172 1.20 22.98 -11.88
C LEU A 172 0.10 22.19 -12.61
N ALA A 173 -1.18 22.50 -12.37
CA ALA A 173 -2.29 21.78 -13.02
C ALA A 173 -2.31 22.00 -14.56
N GLU A 174 -1.86 23.14 -15.03
CA GLU A 174 -1.74 23.46 -16.46
C GLU A 174 -0.62 22.66 -17.11
N VAL A 175 0.58 22.64 -16.52
CA VAL A 175 1.73 21.91 -17.08
C VAL A 175 1.55 20.39 -17.04
N LEU A 176 0.77 19.87 -16.09
CA LEU A 176 0.52 18.43 -15.98
C LEU A 176 -0.18 17.81 -17.21
N ARG A 177 -0.77 18.62 -18.09
CA ARG A 177 -1.39 18.10 -19.33
C ARG A 177 -0.37 17.57 -20.32
N GLU A 178 0.82 18.15 -20.32
CA GLU A 178 1.93 17.82 -21.22
C GLU A 178 3.11 17.22 -20.44
N PHE A 179 2.92 16.95 -19.13
CA PHE A 179 3.96 16.41 -18.28
C PHE A 179 4.32 14.99 -18.74
N PRO A 180 5.59 14.71 -19.02
CA PRO A 180 6.00 13.41 -19.57
C PRO A 180 5.89 12.29 -18.52
N ALA A 181 5.59 11.09 -19.00
CA ALA A 181 5.77 9.89 -18.21
C ALA A 181 7.26 9.55 -18.04
N TYR A 182 7.58 8.76 -17.03
CA TYR A 182 8.95 8.43 -16.67
C TYR A 182 9.76 7.79 -17.80
N ASP A 183 9.11 7.03 -18.68
CA ASP A 183 9.74 6.29 -19.78
C ASP A 183 10.21 7.20 -20.92
N VAL A 184 9.53 8.33 -21.14
CA VAL A 184 9.89 9.34 -22.15
C VAL A 184 10.64 10.55 -21.58
N ALA A 185 10.62 10.75 -20.26
CA ALA A 185 11.32 11.84 -19.57
C ALA A 185 12.85 11.69 -19.71
N ASP A 186 13.60 12.78 -19.47
CA ASP A 186 15.05 12.73 -19.43
C ASP A 186 15.60 12.02 -18.17
N ALA A 187 16.91 11.72 -18.19
CA ALA A 187 17.57 11.01 -17.09
C ALA A 187 17.57 11.84 -15.80
N THR A 188 17.70 13.16 -15.89
CA THR A 188 17.76 14.07 -14.73
C THR A 188 16.44 14.08 -13.98
N ALA A 189 15.31 14.10 -14.70
CA ALA A 189 13.98 14.00 -14.09
C ALA A 189 13.81 12.69 -13.30
N ARG A 190 14.27 11.58 -13.88
CA ARG A 190 14.24 10.27 -13.21
C ARG A 190 15.15 10.23 -11.98
N GLU A 191 16.32 10.85 -12.04
CA GLU A 191 17.23 10.96 -10.88
C GLU A 191 16.63 11.80 -9.76
N LEU A 192 15.96 12.91 -10.07
CA LEU A 192 15.25 13.74 -9.09
C LEU A 192 14.09 12.99 -8.44
N PHE A 193 13.31 12.21 -9.20
CA PHE A 193 12.27 11.36 -8.63
C PHE A 193 12.86 10.34 -7.65
N MET A 194 13.95 9.68 -7.99
CA MET A 194 14.64 8.75 -7.09
C MET A 194 15.24 9.46 -5.87
N ALA A 195 15.73 10.69 -6.03
CA ALA A 195 16.20 11.49 -4.90
C ALA A 195 15.06 11.81 -3.90
N LEU A 196 13.86 12.12 -4.39
CA LEU A 196 12.68 12.30 -3.55
C LEU A 196 12.30 11.02 -2.79
N LEU A 197 12.40 9.85 -3.42
CA LEU A 197 12.15 8.55 -2.79
C LEU A 197 13.16 8.21 -1.69
N ARG A 198 14.41 8.64 -1.84
CA ARG A 198 15.48 8.47 -0.84
C ARG A 198 15.41 9.49 0.30
N GLY A 199 14.61 10.52 0.12
CA GLY A 199 14.45 11.59 1.10
C GLY A 199 13.68 11.13 2.36
N THR A 200 13.94 11.78 3.48
CA THR A 200 13.30 11.49 4.77
C THR A 200 11.78 11.69 4.78
N ARG A 201 11.23 12.41 3.81
CA ARG A 201 9.80 12.72 3.65
C ARG A 201 9.22 12.10 2.37
N ALA A 202 9.82 11.02 1.88
CA ALA A 202 9.42 10.35 0.64
C ALA A 202 7.93 10.03 0.58
N VAL A 203 7.38 9.42 1.62
CA VAL A 203 5.97 9.01 1.66
C VAL A 203 5.03 10.23 1.66
N GLU A 204 5.37 11.27 2.39
CA GLU A 204 4.60 12.53 2.40
C GLU A 204 4.64 13.19 1.01
N THR A 205 5.81 13.20 0.37
CA THR A 205 5.99 13.72 -0.99
C THR A 205 5.19 12.94 -2.02
N LEU A 206 5.25 11.60 -2.01
CA LEU A 206 4.44 10.75 -2.89
C LEU A 206 2.93 10.99 -2.70
N ASN A 207 2.47 11.14 -1.46
CA ASN A 207 1.07 11.49 -1.17
C ASN A 207 0.67 12.85 -1.79
N ARG A 208 1.56 13.87 -1.71
CA ARG A 208 1.35 15.19 -2.32
C ARG A 208 1.31 15.08 -3.84
N MET A 209 2.27 14.37 -4.45
CA MET A 209 2.31 14.12 -5.89
C MET A 209 1.06 13.38 -6.38
N ALA A 210 0.57 12.38 -5.65
CA ALA A 210 -0.66 11.67 -5.98
C ALA A 210 -1.89 12.60 -5.94
N ARG A 211 -2.05 13.36 -4.87
CA ARG A 211 -3.17 14.30 -4.70
C ARG A 211 -3.20 15.39 -5.77
N LEU A 212 -2.04 15.89 -6.18
CA LEU A 212 -1.91 16.91 -7.20
C LEU A 212 -1.98 16.37 -8.63
N GLY A 213 -1.91 15.03 -8.80
CA GLY A 213 -1.98 14.36 -10.10
C GLY A 213 -0.61 14.10 -10.76
N VAL A 214 0.47 14.58 -10.17
CA VAL A 214 1.84 14.42 -10.70
C VAL A 214 2.23 12.94 -10.76
N LEU A 215 1.92 12.17 -9.72
CA LEU A 215 2.31 10.75 -9.66
C LEU A 215 1.64 9.93 -10.77
N GLY A 216 0.38 10.23 -11.11
CA GLY A 216 -0.33 9.56 -12.20
C GLY A 216 0.17 9.94 -13.59
N GLN A 217 0.69 11.15 -13.78
CA GLN A 217 1.35 11.53 -15.03
C GLN A 217 2.73 10.89 -15.14
N TRP A 218 3.50 10.91 -14.06
CA TRP A 218 4.82 10.28 -14.01
C TRP A 218 4.77 8.76 -14.21
N ILE A 219 3.81 8.09 -13.56
CA ILE A 219 3.59 6.64 -13.65
C ILE A 219 2.19 6.38 -14.22
N PRO A 220 2.02 6.23 -15.55
CA PRO A 220 0.69 6.04 -16.17
C PRO A 220 -0.07 4.82 -15.63
N ALA A 221 0.64 3.76 -15.24
CA ALA A 221 0.04 2.60 -14.59
C ALA A 221 -0.63 2.96 -13.25
N PHE A 222 -0.09 3.92 -12.49
CA PHE A 222 -0.73 4.43 -11.27
C PHE A 222 -2.01 5.22 -11.60
N ALA A 223 -2.03 5.99 -12.69
CA ALA A 223 -3.26 6.65 -13.14
C ALA A 223 -4.35 5.63 -13.53
N SER A 224 -3.96 4.49 -14.11
CA SER A 224 -4.92 3.44 -14.51
C SER A 224 -5.65 2.84 -13.33
N VAL A 225 -4.97 2.63 -12.18
CA VAL A 225 -5.57 2.10 -10.95
C VAL A 225 -6.20 3.17 -10.06
N SER A 226 -6.01 4.46 -10.38
CA SER A 226 -6.59 5.56 -9.59
C SER A 226 -8.12 5.52 -9.62
N GLY A 227 -8.71 5.59 -8.43
CA GLY A 227 -10.15 5.49 -8.23
C GLY A 227 -10.73 4.08 -8.44
N ARG A 228 -9.92 3.08 -8.82
CA ARG A 228 -10.37 1.71 -8.99
C ARG A 228 -10.64 1.06 -7.63
N MET A 229 -11.77 0.41 -7.50
CA MET A 229 -12.10 -0.39 -6.32
C MET A 229 -12.30 -1.86 -6.72
N GLN A 230 -12.10 -2.76 -5.78
CA GLN A 230 -12.59 -4.14 -5.88
C GLN A 230 -13.99 -4.21 -5.25
N PHE A 231 -14.93 -4.81 -5.98
CA PHE A 231 -16.31 -4.95 -5.50
C PHE A 231 -16.43 -6.16 -4.57
N ASP A 232 -15.86 -6.01 -3.36
CA ASP A 232 -15.96 -6.98 -2.28
C ASP A 232 -16.15 -6.30 -0.92
N LEU A 233 -16.32 -7.10 0.14
CA LEU A 233 -16.58 -6.60 1.50
C LEU A 233 -15.31 -6.29 2.31
N PHE A 234 -14.13 -6.59 1.78
CA PHE A 234 -12.87 -6.49 2.50
C PHE A 234 -12.09 -5.21 2.15
N HIS A 235 -12.16 -4.78 0.88
CA HIS A 235 -11.45 -3.62 0.39
C HIS A 235 -12.27 -2.35 0.63
N VAL A 236 -11.83 -1.54 1.59
CA VAL A 236 -12.50 -0.29 1.98
C VAL A 236 -12.02 0.89 1.13
N TYR A 237 -10.83 0.76 0.55
CA TYR A 237 -10.16 1.82 -0.21
C TYR A 237 -10.11 1.48 -1.71
N THR A 238 -9.97 2.52 -2.53
CA THR A 238 -9.55 2.36 -3.93
C THR A 238 -8.09 1.91 -3.98
N VAL A 239 -7.66 1.29 -5.09
CA VAL A 239 -6.29 0.74 -5.23
C VAL A 239 -5.22 1.80 -4.97
N ASP A 240 -5.38 3.01 -5.52
CA ASP A 240 -4.47 4.13 -5.26
C ASP A 240 -4.48 4.56 -3.78
N GLN A 241 -5.64 4.63 -3.12
CA GLN A 241 -5.73 4.95 -1.70
C GLN A 241 -5.10 3.84 -0.83
N HIS A 242 -5.35 2.57 -1.17
CA HIS A 242 -4.70 1.44 -0.54
C HIS A 242 -3.17 1.53 -0.67
N THR A 243 -2.66 1.72 -1.89
CA THR A 243 -1.22 1.92 -2.14
C THR A 243 -0.63 3.03 -1.26
N LEU A 244 -1.31 4.18 -1.17
CA LEU A 244 -0.86 5.28 -0.31
C LEU A 244 -0.93 4.93 1.19
N MET A 245 -1.87 4.09 1.62
CA MET A 245 -1.93 3.58 3.00
C MET A 245 -0.80 2.59 3.29
N VAL A 246 -0.46 1.72 2.33
CA VAL A 246 0.71 0.83 2.43
C VAL A 246 1.99 1.65 2.63
N LEU A 247 2.20 2.68 1.81
CA LEU A 247 3.35 3.58 1.97
C LEU A 247 3.39 4.29 3.33
N ARG A 248 2.23 4.71 3.85
CA ARG A 248 2.14 5.31 5.20
C ARG A 248 2.50 4.32 6.29
N ASN A 249 2.05 3.07 6.18
CA ASN A 249 2.41 2.03 7.14
C ASN A 249 3.93 1.75 7.08
N ILE A 250 4.53 1.71 5.89
CA ILE A 250 5.99 1.60 5.74
C ILE A 250 6.72 2.75 6.46
N ALA A 251 6.22 3.98 6.34
CA ALA A 251 6.82 5.13 7.03
C ALA A 251 6.76 5.00 8.57
N LEU A 252 5.77 4.30 9.13
CA LEU A 252 5.68 4.05 10.57
C LEU A 252 6.80 3.14 11.07
N PHE A 253 7.30 2.21 10.24
CA PHE A 253 8.41 1.32 10.60
C PHE A 253 9.72 2.10 10.77
N ALA A 254 9.88 3.23 10.07
CA ALA A 254 11.02 4.13 10.17
C ALA A 254 10.90 5.13 11.34
N ALA A 255 9.75 5.21 11.99
CA ALA A 255 9.52 6.16 13.07
C ALA A 255 10.41 5.84 14.28
N GLY A 256 10.93 6.88 14.96
CA GLY A 256 11.77 6.72 16.15
C GLY A 256 11.07 6.09 17.36
N ARG A 257 9.74 5.98 17.32
CA ARG A 257 8.93 5.25 18.29
C ARG A 257 8.23 4.09 17.58
N ALA A 258 8.38 2.88 18.12
CA ALA A 258 7.69 1.70 17.62
C ALA A 258 6.17 1.88 17.69
N ASP A 259 5.49 1.49 16.63
CA ASP A 259 4.03 1.39 16.61
C ASP A 259 3.63 0.02 17.18
N GLU A 260 2.87 0.03 18.27
CA GLU A 260 2.45 -1.18 19.00
C GLU A 260 1.61 -2.15 18.14
N ARG A 261 1.09 -1.68 17.01
CA ARG A 261 0.38 -2.54 16.07
C ARG A 261 1.28 -3.55 15.35
N PHE A 262 2.60 -3.27 15.29
CA PHE A 262 3.57 -4.07 14.55
C PHE A 262 4.68 -4.52 15.49
N SER A 263 4.61 -5.77 15.95
CA SER A 263 5.46 -6.28 17.02
C SER A 263 6.97 -6.19 16.75
N ILE A 264 7.40 -6.52 15.52
CA ILE A 264 8.83 -6.57 15.17
C ILE A 264 9.21 -5.72 13.94
N ALA A 265 8.28 -5.04 13.31
CA ALA A 265 8.58 -4.30 12.07
C ALA A 265 9.67 -3.22 12.27
N HIS A 266 9.64 -2.52 13.41
CA HIS A 266 10.65 -1.52 13.77
C HIS A 266 12.04 -2.13 14.05
N GLU A 267 12.12 -3.44 14.41
CA GLU A 267 13.38 -4.16 14.56
C GLU A 267 13.91 -4.69 13.23
N VAL A 268 13.01 -4.96 12.27
CA VAL A 268 13.37 -5.43 10.93
C VAL A 268 13.79 -4.26 10.03
N TRP A 269 13.12 -3.11 10.15
CA TRP A 269 13.39 -1.91 9.34
C TRP A 269 14.87 -1.51 9.25
N PRO A 270 15.66 -1.43 10.36
CA PRO A 270 17.08 -1.06 10.29
C PRO A 270 17.97 -2.06 9.54
N ARG A 271 17.45 -3.24 9.20
CA ARG A 271 18.18 -4.26 8.43
C ARG A 271 18.09 -4.03 6.93
N LEU A 272 17.19 -3.15 6.49
CA LEU A 272 17.05 -2.80 5.09
C LEU A 272 18.24 -1.98 4.63
N ARG A 273 18.96 -2.45 3.62
CA ARG A 273 20.09 -1.74 3.03
C ARG A 273 19.68 -0.47 2.30
N LYS A 274 18.53 -0.53 1.60
CA LYS A 274 17.98 0.55 0.77
C LYS A 274 16.46 0.65 1.00
N PRO A 275 16.02 1.40 2.01
CA PRO A 275 14.58 1.51 2.34
C PRO A 275 13.70 1.99 1.18
N GLU A 276 14.26 2.77 0.23
CA GLU A 276 13.55 3.21 -0.97
C GLU A 276 13.07 2.06 -1.86
N LEU A 277 13.73 0.89 -1.82
CA LEU A 277 13.28 -0.29 -2.57
C LEU A 277 11.97 -0.86 -2.01
N LEU A 278 11.78 -0.79 -0.68
CA LEU A 278 10.51 -1.16 -0.07
C LEU A 278 9.40 -0.18 -0.45
N LEU A 279 9.71 1.13 -0.52
CA LEU A 279 8.74 2.12 -0.99
C LEU A 279 8.35 1.87 -2.45
N LEU A 280 9.29 1.52 -3.32
CA LEU A 280 8.99 1.12 -4.70
C LEU A 280 8.12 -0.12 -4.75
N ALA A 281 8.47 -1.18 -4.00
CA ALA A 281 7.65 -2.38 -3.93
C ALA A 281 6.23 -2.07 -3.44
N GLY A 282 6.10 -1.24 -2.40
CA GLY A 282 4.80 -0.78 -1.90
C GLY A 282 4.02 0.08 -2.91
N LEU A 283 4.69 0.87 -3.73
CA LEU A 283 4.05 1.68 -4.78
C LEU A 283 3.53 0.81 -5.94
N PHE A 284 4.22 -0.27 -6.26
CA PHE A 284 3.96 -1.10 -7.44
C PHE A 284 3.22 -2.41 -7.15
N HIS A 285 3.08 -2.87 -5.90
CA HIS A 285 2.55 -4.20 -5.59
C HIS A 285 1.19 -4.50 -6.24
N ASP A 286 0.33 -3.51 -6.33
CA ASP A 286 -1.02 -3.58 -6.88
C ASP A 286 -1.22 -2.79 -8.20
N ILE A 287 -0.13 -2.34 -8.83
CA ILE A 287 -0.15 -1.41 -9.96
C ILE A 287 -0.87 -1.94 -11.19
N ALA A 288 -0.96 -3.25 -11.33
CA ALA A 288 -1.58 -3.91 -12.48
C ALA A 288 -2.99 -4.46 -12.22
N LYS A 289 -3.58 -4.13 -11.06
CA LYS A 289 -4.95 -4.57 -10.75
C LYS A 289 -5.94 -4.11 -11.82
N GLY A 290 -6.74 -5.08 -12.30
CA GLY A 290 -7.80 -4.85 -13.28
C GLY A 290 -7.36 -4.76 -14.73
N ARG A 291 -6.22 -5.32 -15.07
CA ARG A 291 -5.77 -5.48 -16.47
C ARG A 291 -6.02 -6.89 -17.03
N GLY A 292 -6.78 -7.73 -16.30
CA GLY A 292 -6.91 -9.15 -16.63
C GLY A 292 -5.64 -9.96 -16.31
N GLY A 293 -5.80 -11.21 -15.91
CA GLY A 293 -4.67 -12.07 -15.49
C GLY A 293 -4.16 -11.82 -14.07
N ASP A 294 -2.99 -12.36 -13.76
CA ASP A 294 -2.36 -12.19 -12.45
C ASP A 294 -1.71 -10.80 -12.35
N HIS A 295 -2.26 -9.97 -11.46
CA HIS A 295 -1.76 -8.60 -11.25
C HIS A 295 -0.35 -8.55 -10.67
N SER A 296 0.08 -9.61 -9.95
CA SER A 296 1.43 -9.67 -9.38
C SER A 296 2.47 -9.89 -10.49
N GLU A 297 2.19 -10.79 -11.44
CA GLU A 297 3.06 -11.04 -12.60
C GLU A 297 3.11 -9.80 -13.53
N LEU A 298 1.94 -9.25 -13.86
CA LEU A 298 1.87 -8.04 -14.70
C LEU A 298 2.52 -6.83 -14.02
N GLY A 299 2.32 -6.67 -12.70
CA GLY A 299 2.95 -5.63 -11.90
C GLY A 299 4.46 -5.76 -11.84
N ALA A 300 4.98 -6.99 -11.79
CA ALA A 300 6.42 -7.26 -11.85
C ALA A 300 7.04 -6.79 -13.16
N VAL A 301 6.35 -6.97 -14.30
CA VAL A 301 6.81 -6.47 -15.61
C VAL A 301 6.92 -4.94 -15.61
N ASP A 302 5.88 -4.24 -15.14
CA ASP A 302 5.88 -2.77 -15.06
C ASP A 302 6.98 -2.26 -14.11
N THR A 303 7.13 -2.95 -12.97
CA THR A 303 8.17 -2.64 -11.97
C THR A 303 9.56 -2.76 -12.57
N ARG A 304 9.82 -3.84 -13.28
CA ARG A 304 11.12 -4.05 -13.94
C ARG A 304 11.42 -2.94 -14.95
N ALA A 305 10.45 -2.60 -15.80
CA ALA A 305 10.58 -1.51 -16.77
C ALA A 305 10.88 -0.17 -16.08
N PHE A 306 10.16 0.13 -14.99
CA PHE A 306 10.39 1.34 -14.20
C PHE A 306 11.80 1.38 -13.58
N CYS A 307 12.23 0.30 -12.92
CA CYS A 307 13.54 0.20 -12.29
C CYS A 307 14.68 0.38 -13.30
N LEU A 308 14.57 -0.26 -14.46
CA LEU A 308 15.56 -0.14 -15.53
C LEU A 308 15.63 1.29 -16.10
N ALA A 309 14.48 1.93 -16.33
CA ALA A 309 14.42 3.33 -16.78
C ALA A 309 15.09 4.27 -15.78
N HIS A 310 14.92 4.03 -14.47
CA HIS A 310 15.54 4.80 -13.38
C HIS A 310 16.97 4.33 -13.04
N ARG A 311 17.58 3.47 -13.86
CA ARG A 311 18.97 2.98 -13.72
C ARG A 311 19.29 2.37 -12.35
N LEU A 312 18.33 1.63 -11.76
CA LEU A 312 18.62 0.79 -10.61
C LEU A 312 19.60 -0.31 -10.99
N SER A 313 20.43 -0.74 -10.05
CA SER A 313 21.30 -1.90 -10.28
C SER A 313 20.46 -3.16 -10.57
N GLU A 314 21.08 -4.14 -11.23
CA GLU A 314 20.40 -5.41 -11.55
C GLU A 314 19.84 -6.07 -10.29
N GLY A 315 20.64 -6.18 -9.22
CA GLY A 315 20.20 -6.78 -7.95
C GLY A 315 19.06 -5.99 -7.26
N ASP A 316 19.07 -4.64 -7.32
CA ASP A 316 17.98 -3.83 -6.79
C ASP A 316 16.72 -4.01 -7.65
N THR A 317 16.85 -4.06 -8.96
CA THR A 317 15.74 -4.31 -9.90
C THR A 317 15.11 -5.68 -9.66
N GLU A 318 15.94 -6.71 -9.52
CA GLU A 318 15.46 -8.07 -9.22
C GLU A 318 14.74 -8.13 -7.87
N LEU A 319 15.28 -7.47 -6.85
CA LEU A 319 14.65 -7.45 -5.51
C LEU A 319 13.26 -6.81 -5.57
N VAL A 320 13.13 -5.61 -6.16
CA VAL A 320 11.84 -4.92 -6.23
C VAL A 320 10.84 -5.68 -7.10
N THR A 321 11.27 -6.19 -8.25
CA THR A 321 10.45 -6.99 -9.16
C THR A 321 9.93 -8.25 -8.46
N TRP A 322 10.81 -8.99 -7.77
CA TRP A 322 10.46 -10.17 -7.01
C TRP A 322 9.48 -9.86 -5.87
N LEU A 323 9.68 -8.74 -5.16
CA LEU A 323 8.77 -8.32 -4.08
C LEU A 323 7.36 -8.07 -4.61
N VAL A 324 7.21 -7.42 -5.75
CA VAL A 324 5.91 -7.18 -6.39
C VAL A 324 5.28 -8.48 -6.85
N GLU A 325 6.05 -9.36 -7.50
CA GLU A 325 5.57 -10.67 -7.95
C GLU A 325 5.12 -11.57 -6.80
N GLN A 326 5.86 -11.55 -5.67
CA GLN A 326 5.65 -12.47 -4.56
C GLN A 326 4.96 -11.83 -3.34
N HIS A 327 4.42 -10.59 -3.45
CA HIS A 327 3.89 -9.85 -2.31
C HIS A 327 2.80 -10.59 -1.51
N LEU A 328 2.02 -11.44 -2.16
CA LEU A 328 0.96 -12.24 -1.52
C LEU A 328 1.47 -13.53 -0.83
N ARG A 329 2.70 -13.98 -1.14
CA ARG A 329 3.16 -15.32 -0.72
C ARG A 329 3.24 -15.48 0.78
N MET A 330 3.77 -14.48 1.49
CA MET A 330 3.89 -14.56 2.94
C MET A 330 2.52 -14.59 3.62
N SER A 331 1.59 -13.75 3.18
CA SER A 331 0.24 -13.71 3.74
C SER A 331 -0.55 -15.00 3.46
N VAL A 332 -0.40 -15.56 2.26
CA VAL A 332 -1.02 -16.85 1.88
C VAL A 332 -0.44 -18.00 2.69
N THR A 333 0.89 -18.07 2.82
CA THR A 333 1.55 -19.11 3.62
C THR A 333 1.10 -19.03 5.07
N ALA A 334 1.16 -17.86 5.69
CA ALA A 334 0.80 -17.67 7.10
C ALA A 334 -0.67 -18.00 7.38
N GLN A 335 -1.60 -17.61 6.51
CA GLN A 335 -3.04 -17.73 6.78
C GLN A 335 -3.68 -19.02 6.28
N LYS A 336 -3.07 -19.73 5.31
CA LYS A 336 -3.68 -20.89 4.66
C LYS A 336 -2.89 -22.19 4.83
N GLN A 337 -1.69 -22.14 5.44
CA GLN A 337 -0.86 -23.32 5.63
C GLN A 337 -0.51 -23.48 7.11
N ASP A 338 -0.15 -24.68 7.51
CA ASP A 338 0.31 -24.96 8.88
C ASP A 338 1.78 -24.54 9.02
N ILE A 339 2.02 -23.36 9.60
CA ILE A 339 3.38 -22.85 9.83
C ILE A 339 4.14 -23.58 10.93
N SER A 340 3.54 -24.54 11.61
CA SER A 340 4.24 -25.46 12.52
C SER A 340 4.85 -26.66 11.78
N ASP A 341 4.44 -26.89 10.51
CA ASP A 341 5.03 -27.92 9.66
C ASP A 341 6.37 -27.44 9.09
N PRO A 342 7.48 -28.14 9.43
CA PRO A 342 8.80 -27.80 8.90
C PRO A 342 8.90 -27.82 7.37
N GLU A 343 8.08 -28.63 6.67
CA GLU A 343 8.07 -28.66 5.21
C GLU A 343 7.48 -27.39 4.61
N VAL A 344 6.45 -26.83 5.24
CA VAL A 344 5.86 -25.55 4.85
C VAL A 344 6.89 -24.43 5.01
N ILE A 345 7.59 -24.40 6.17
CA ILE A 345 8.65 -23.43 6.43
C ILE A 345 9.78 -23.58 5.43
N HIS A 346 10.21 -24.81 5.14
CA HIS A 346 11.29 -25.07 4.20
C HIS A 346 10.93 -24.60 2.79
N ARG A 347 9.75 -24.97 2.27
CA ARG A 347 9.28 -24.51 0.95
C ARG A 347 9.19 -22.98 0.87
N PHE A 348 8.68 -22.34 1.93
CA PHE A 348 8.62 -20.88 1.99
C PHE A 348 10.03 -20.26 2.03
N ALA A 349 10.94 -20.78 2.85
CA ALA A 349 12.32 -20.31 2.93
C ALA A 349 13.09 -20.49 1.61
N THR A 350 12.88 -21.61 0.92
CA THR A 350 13.46 -21.88 -0.41
C THR A 350 12.96 -20.88 -1.46
N LEU A 351 11.65 -20.60 -1.47
CA LEU A 351 11.06 -19.59 -2.36
C LEU A 351 11.65 -18.19 -2.10
N VAL A 352 11.80 -17.81 -0.84
CA VAL A 352 12.37 -16.51 -0.46
C VAL A 352 13.85 -16.42 -0.78
N GLY A 353 14.60 -17.48 -0.55
CA GLY A 353 16.01 -17.66 -0.92
C GLY A 353 17.00 -16.91 -0.05
N THR A 354 16.73 -15.65 0.33
CA THR A 354 17.65 -14.82 1.10
C THR A 354 17.01 -14.13 2.29
N ARG A 355 17.81 -13.82 3.33
CA ARG A 355 17.32 -13.04 4.48
C ARG A 355 16.93 -11.61 4.08
N GLU A 356 17.64 -11.03 3.12
CA GLU A 356 17.31 -9.70 2.61
C GLU A 356 15.89 -9.70 2.01
N ARG A 357 15.58 -10.64 1.09
CA ARG A 357 14.22 -10.78 0.54
C ARG A 357 13.16 -10.99 1.62
N LEU A 358 13.49 -11.80 2.64
CA LEU A 358 12.58 -12.06 3.76
C LEU A 358 12.28 -10.79 4.56
N ASP A 359 13.30 -9.98 4.87
CA ASP A 359 13.14 -8.75 5.64
C ASP A 359 12.21 -7.74 4.89
N TYR A 360 12.44 -7.55 3.58
CA TYR A 360 11.58 -6.69 2.75
C TYR A 360 10.17 -7.24 2.60
N LEU A 361 10.02 -8.55 2.32
CA LEU A 361 8.71 -9.18 2.14
C LEU A 361 7.87 -9.13 3.40
N TYR A 362 8.45 -9.35 4.58
CA TYR A 362 7.77 -9.23 5.85
C TYR A 362 7.18 -7.83 6.05
N LEU A 363 8.00 -6.79 5.87
CA LEU A 363 7.56 -5.42 6.03
C LEU A 363 6.49 -5.02 5.01
N LEU A 364 6.66 -5.44 3.75
CA LEU A 364 5.66 -5.20 2.71
C LEU A 364 4.33 -5.87 3.06
N THR A 365 4.35 -7.14 3.49
CA THR A 365 3.15 -7.88 3.86
C THR A 365 2.42 -7.27 5.06
N CYS A 366 3.15 -6.83 6.08
CA CYS A 366 2.57 -6.14 7.23
C CYS A 366 1.89 -4.82 6.80
N ALA A 367 2.58 -4.03 5.98
CA ALA A 367 2.08 -2.76 5.49
C ALA A 367 0.85 -2.90 4.61
N ASP A 368 0.83 -3.92 3.74
CA ASP A 368 -0.24 -4.24 2.80
C ASP A 368 -1.52 -4.65 3.55
N ILE A 369 -1.45 -5.67 4.42
CA ILE A 369 -2.63 -6.14 5.17
C ILE A 369 -3.20 -5.01 6.04
N ALA A 370 -2.34 -4.24 6.71
CA ALA A 370 -2.76 -3.11 7.52
C ALA A 370 -3.32 -1.95 6.68
N GLY A 371 -2.87 -1.82 5.42
CA GLY A 371 -3.34 -0.83 4.45
C GLY A 371 -4.68 -1.16 3.80
N THR A 372 -5.08 -2.43 3.77
CA THR A 372 -6.32 -2.88 3.11
C THR A 372 -7.56 -2.43 3.90
N SER A 373 -7.57 -2.63 5.20
CA SER A 373 -8.64 -2.18 6.10
C SER A 373 -8.15 -2.12 7.54
N PRO A 374 -8.55 -1.10 8.33
CA PRO A 374 -8.21 -1.02 9.75
C PRO A 374 -8.66 -2.24 10.58
N LYS A 375 -9.66 -2.98 10.09
CA LYS A 375 -10.20 -4.18 10.77
C LYS A 375 -9.46 -5.46 10.42
N LEU A 376 -8.67 -5.47 9.35
CA LEU A 376 -7.98 -6.68 8.89
C LEU A 376 -6.68 -6.93 9.65
N TRP A 377 -6.01 -5.87 10.13
CA TRP A 377 -4.82 -5.99 10.95
C TRP A 377 -5.22 -6.13 12.43
N ASN A 378 -4.69 -7.14 13.10
CA ASN A 378 -4.90 -7.40 14.52
C ASN A 378 -3.70 -8.15 15.12
N ALA A 379 -3.63 -8.23 16.46
CA ALA A 379 -2.53 -8.86 17.17
C ALA A 379 -2.31 -10.35 16.81
N TRP A 380 -3.36 -11.06 16.41
CA TRP A 380 -3.23 -12.45 15.97
C TRP A 380 -2.48 -12.54 14.64
N LYS A 381 -2.84 -11.72 13.65
CA LYS A 381 -2.16 -11.69 12.34
C LYS A 381 -0.71 -11.21 12.46
N ASP A 382 -0.48 -10.19 13.28
CA ASP A 382 0.85 -9.68 13.57
C ASP A 382 1.75 -10.79 14.11
N ARG A 383 1.28 -11.52 15.12
CA ARG A 383 2.01 -12.65 15.70
C ARG A 383 2.23 -13.79 14.70
N LEU A 384 1.21 -14.14 13.93
CA LEU A 384 1.28 -15.20 12.93
C LEU A 384 2.37 -14.92 11.87
N LEU A 385 2.43 -13.68 11.37
CA LEU A 385 3.45 -13.25 10.42
C LEU A 385 4.85 -13.21 11.06
N ALA A 386 4.95 -12.77 12.31
CA ALA A 386 6.21 -12.76 13.06
C ALA A 386 6.73 -14.20 13.28
N ASP A 387 5.85 -15.14 13.65
CA ASP A 387 6.22 -16.54 13.84
C ASP A 387 6.75 -17.16 12.52
N LEU A 388 6.07 -16.93 11.40
CA LEU A 388 6.54 -17.36 10.07
C LEU A 388 7.89 -16.72 9.71
N TYR A 389 8.04 -15.41 9.96
CA TYR A 389 9.28 -14.69 9.71
C TYR A 389 10.46 -15.30 10.47
N PHE A 390 10.32 -15.54 11.78
CA PHE A 390 11.40 -16.12 12.59
C PHE A 390 11.71 -17.56 12.20
N ALA A 391 10.69 -18.36 11.88
CA ALA A 391 10.88 -19.74 11.43
C ALA A 391 11.63 -19.78 10.08
N ALA A 392 11.19 -18.99 9.09
CA ALA A 392 11.86 -18.90 7.79
C ALA A 392 13.28 -18.34 7.91
N ARG A 393 13.48 -17.33 8.76
CA ARG A 393 14.82 -16.75 9.00
C ARG A 393 15.80 -17.75 9.61
N ARG A 394 15.29 -18.65 10.47
CA ARG A 394 16.07 -19.75 11.03
C ARG A 394 16.44 -20.75 9.92
N ALA A 395 15.47 -21.19 9.12
CA ALA A 395 15.70 -22.11 8.02
C ALA A 395 16.74 -21.56 7.01
N LEU A 396 16.64 -20.26 6.66
CA LEU A 396 17.62 -19.58 5.80
C LEU A 396 19.03 -19.47 6.43
N ARG A 397 19.14 -19.54 7.76
CA ARG A 397 20.44 -19.57 8.45
C ARG A 397 21.06 -20.95 8.46
N GLU A 398 20.24 -21.98 8.63
CA GLU A 398 20.67 -23.39 8.74
C GLU A 398 20.97 -23.99 7.35
N GLY A 399 20.51 -23.33 6.28
CA GLY A 399 20.67 -23.73 4.87
C GLY A 399 19.42 -24.42 4.34
N VAL A 400 18.99 -23.99 3.14
CA VAL A 400 17.80 -24.52 2.47
C VAL A 400 18.14 -25.57 1.40
N GLU A 401 19.43 -25.85 1.18
CA GLU A 401 19.87 -26.68 0.06
C GLU A 401 19.59 -28.17 0.24
N HIS A 402 19.54 -28.66 1.49
CA HIS A 402 19.21 -30.06 1.77
C HIS A 402 18.51 -30.17 3.13
N PRO A 403 17.16 -30.15 3.17
CA PRO A 403 16.49 -30.59 4.38
C PRO A 403 16.79 -32.06 4.58
N PRO A 404 17.15 -32.48 5.79
CA PRO A 404 17.29 -33.93 6.06
C PRO A 404 16.00 -34.63 5.66
N PRO A 405 16.06 -35.81 5.04
CA PRO A 405 14.89 -36.58 4.65
C PRO A 405 13.89 -36.70 5.81
N ARG A 406 12.60 -36.74 5.50
CA ARG A 406 11.55 -36.87 6.53
C ARG A 406 11.85 -37.98 7.53
N GLU A 407 12.35 -39.09 7.03
CA GLU A 407 12.74 -40.26 7.86
C GLU A 407 13.90 -39.95 8.82
N GLU A 408 14.84 -39.15 8.38
CA GLU A 408 15.98 -38.74 9.21
C GLU A 408 15.56 -37.79 10.32
N ARG A 409 14.71 -36.81 10.00
CA ARG A 409 14.12 -35.90 11.00
C ARG A 409 13.26 -36.67 12.04
N LEU A 410 12.47 -37.63 11.58
CA LEU A 410 11.68 -38.50 12.45
C LEU A 410 12.59 -39.30 13.40
N ARG A 411 13.69 -39.86 12.87
CA ARG A 411 14.68 -40.60 13.66
C ARG A 411 15.32 -39.69 14.71
N GLU A 412 15.84 -38.53 14.32
CA GLU A 412 16.48 -37.59 15.24
C GLU A 412 15.53 -37.11 16.35
N ALA A 413 14.27 -36.77 15.97
CA ALA A 413 13.27 -36.35 16.95
C ALA A 413 12.94 -37.47 17.96
N ARG A 414 12.81 -38.70 17.48
CA ARG A 414 12.58 -39.87 18.33
C ARG A 414 13.79 -40.16 19.24
N GLU A 415 14.99 -40.11 18.69
CA GLU A 415 16.23 -40.32 19.47
C GLU A 415 16.40 -39.25 20.56
N SER A 416 16.16 -37.96 20.20
CA SER A 416 16.26 -36.87 21.16
C SER A 416 15.21 -36.94 22.27
N ALA A 417 13.95 -37.26 21.91
CA ALA A 417 12.88 -37.44 22.88
C ALA A 417 13.11 -38.66 23.77
N ARG A 418 13.63 -39.75 23.20
CA ARG A 418 14.05 -40.97 23.94
C ARG A 418 15.10 -40.66 25.00
N ALA A 419 16.17 -39.96 24.62
CA ALA A 419 17.22 -39.57 25.55
C ALA A 419 16.69 -38.75 26.73
N LEU A 420 15.73 -37.86 26.50
CA LEU A 420 15.09 -37.09 27.58
C LEU A 420 14.22 -37.94 28.49
N MET A 421 13.50 -38.93 27.96
CA MET A 421 12.70 -39.85 28.76
C MET A 421 13.58 -40.81 29.57
N GLN A 422 14.67 -41.32 28.99
CA GLN A 422 15.68 -42.13 29.72
C GLN A 422 16.29 -41.34 30.87
N ALA A 423 16.61 -40.04 30.67
CA ALA A 423 17.11 -39.16 31.73
C ALA A 423 16.07 -38.92 32.84
N GLN A 424 14.78 -39.11 32.57
CA GLN A 424 13.68 -39.06 33.53
C GLN A 424 13.44 -40.41 34.23
N GLY A 425 14.22 -41.44 33.88
CA GLY A 425 14.18 -42.76 34.54
C GLY A 425 13.22 -43.78 33.89
N HIS A 426 12.71 -43.51 32.70
CA HIS A 426 11.85 -44.45 31.97
C HIS A 426 12.69 -45.50 31.23
N ASP A 427 12.26 -46.76 31.25
CA ASP A 427 12.92 -47.84 30.50
C ASP A 427 12.53 -47.87 29.02
N ASP A 428 13.39 -48.46 28.19
CA ASP A 428 13.21 -48.49 26.73
C ASP A 428 11.89 -49.15 26.29
N ALA A 429 11.44 -50.19 26.96
CA ALA A 429 10.20 -50.89 26.63
C ALA A 429 8.96 -50.01 26.85
N THR A 430 8.98 -49.17 27.87
CA THR A 430 7.96 -48.19 28.17
C THR A 430 7.98 -47.06 27.13
N ILE A 431 9.18 -46.55 26.78
CA ILE A 431 9.34 -45.50 25.76
C ILE A 431 8.84 -45.98 24.39
N ASP A 432 9.25 -47.19 23.98
CA ASP A 432 8.85 -47.77 22.70
C ASP A 432 7.32 -47.93 22.59
N ARG A 433 6.69 -48.37 23.68
CA ARG A 433 5.23 -48.52 23.73
C ARG A 433 4.52 -47.15 23.55
N GLN A 434 5.03 -46.12 24.20
CA GLN A 434 4.44 -44.77 24.09
C GLN A 434 4.64 -44.21 22.70
N PHE A 435 5.85 -44.32 22.12
CA PHE A 435 6.15 -43.82 20.78
C PHE A 435 5.40 -44.58 19.68
N ALA A 436 5.12 -45.86 19.87
CA ALA A 436 4.30 -46.63 18.93
C ALA A 436 2.84 -46.15 18.86
N GLY A 437 2.34 -45.55 19.95
CA GLY A 437 1.00 -44.92 20.00
C GLY A 437 0.95 -43.49 19.51
N MET A 438 2.09 -42.86 19.20
CA MET A 438 2.13 -41.45 18.73
C MET A 438 2.27 -41.38 17.22
N PRO A 439 1.42 -40.59 16.52
CA PRO A 439 1.57 -40.37 15.09
C PRO A 439 2.92 -39.74 14.72
N ASP A 440 3.46 -40.09 13.55
CA ASP A 440 4.72 -39.54 13.03
C ASP A 440 4.70 -38.02 12.95
N GLU A 441 3.54 -37.44 12.66
CA GLU A 441 3.32 -35.97 12.60
C GLU A 441 3.68 -35.31 13.95
N ASN A 442 3.49 -35.97 15.08
CA ASN A 442 3.84 -35.41 16.37
C ASN A 442 5.36 -35.21 16.48
N PHE A 443 6.16 -36.21 16.03
CA PHE A 443 7.63 -36.13 16.05
C PHE A 443 8.18 -35.06 15.10
N LEU A 444 7.47 -34.73 14.04
CA LEU A 444 7.85 -33.65 13.12
C LEU A 444 7.45 -32.27 13.63
N ARG A 445 6.43 -32.21 14.48
CA ARG A 445 5.73 -30.95 14.86
C ARG A 445 6.19 -30.42 16.22
N PHE A 446 6.47 -31.28 17.17
CA PHE A 446 6.79 -30.89 18.55
C PHE A 446 8.30 -30.99 18.83
N ARG A 447 8.75 -30.14 19.76
CA ARG A 447 10.15 -30.21 20.24
C ARG A 447 10.40 -31.50 21.07
N PRO A 448 11.64 -32.03 21.12
CA PRO A 448 11.95 -33.25 21.90
C PRO A 448 11.46 -33.18 23.35
N GLU A 449 11.55 -32.00 24.01
CA GLU A 449 11.09 -31.81 25.38
C GLU A 449 9.56 -31.90 25.50
N GLN A 450 8.84 -31.45 24.49
CA GLN A 450 7.37 -31.56 24.43
C GLN A 450 6.94 -32.99 24.16
N LEU A 451 7.64 -33.68 23.26
CA LEU A 451 7.38 -35.09 22.95
C LEU A 451 7.64 -35.97 24.17
N ALA A 452 8.77 -35.79 24.87
CA ALA A 452 9.10 -36.51 26.09
C ALA A 452 8.04 -36.25 27.19
N TRP A 453 7.61 -35.00 27.36
CA TRP A 453 6.57 -34.66 28.32
C TRP A 453 5.20 -35.25 27.95
N GLN A 454 4.80 -35.25 26.66
CA GLN A 454 3.56 -35.87 26.20
C GLN A 454 3.61 -37.39 26.45
N ALA A 455 4.67 -38.05 26.01
CA ALA A 455 4.85 -39.47 26.17
C ALA A 455 4.88 -39.90 27.66
N ALA A 456 5.62 -39.18 28.51
CA ALA A 456 5.65 -39.42 29.95
C ALA A 456 4.27 -39.20 30.60
N SER A 457 3.54 -38.20 30.16
CA SER A 457 2.18 -37.93 30.68
C SER A 457 1.19 -39.04 30.33
N LEU A 458 1.37 -39.72 29.20
CA LEU A 458 0.52 -40.87 28.78
C LEU A 458 0.80 -42.15 29.55
N ILE A 459 1.97 -42.30 30.19
CA ILE A 459 2.30 -43.45 31.04
C ILE A 459 1.39 -43.52 32.27
N GLU A 460 0.96 -42.37 32.77
CA GLU A 460 0.13 -42.24 33.99
C GLU A 460 -1.35 -42.47 33.76
N VAL A 461 -1.80 -42.75 32.55
CA VAL A 461 -3.23 -42.77 32.16
C VAL A 461 -3.64 -44.17 31.68
N GLU A 462 -4.76 -44.69 32.18
CA GLU A 462 -5.40 -45.92 31.65
C GLU A 462 -6.03 -45.67 30.27
N ILE A 463 -5.96 -46.70 29.41
CA ILE A 463 -6.23 -46.68 27.95
C ILE A 463 -7.63 -46.13 27.52
N ALA A 464 -8.49 -45.71 28.44
CA ALA A 464 -9.83 -45.23 28.16
C ALA A 464 -10.13 -43.83 28.69
N GLN A 465 -9.15 -43.07 29.17
CA GLN A 465 -9.39 -41.75 29.77
C GLN A 465 -8.85 -40.61 28.92
N THR A 466 -9.62 -39.52 28.83
CA THR A 466 -9.14 -38.29 28.23
C THR A 466 -8.21 -37.55 29.21
N LEU A 467 -6.97 -37.34 28.83
CA LEU A 467 -5.99 -36.59 29.61
C LEU A 467 -5.95 -35.15 29.19
N VAL A 468 -6.13 -34.22 30.14
CA VAL A 468 -5.94 -32.77 29.95
C VAL A 468 -4.84 -32.33 30.93
N LYS A 469 -3.64 -32.06 30.42
CA LYS A 469 -2.52 -31.49 31.20
C LYS A 469 -2.04 -30.19 30.56
N ALA A 470 -1.64 -29.21 31.35
CA ALA A 470 -1.02 -27.97 30.90
C ALA A 470 0.41 -27.86 31.49
N ARG A 471 1.34 -27.37 30.65
CA ARG A 471 2.70 -27.01 31.06
C ARG A 471 2.85 -25.49 30.90
N ARG A 472 3.33 -24.83 31.96
CA ARG A 472 3.70 -23.40 31.92
C ARG A 472 5.10 -23.22 31.37
#